data_9af90b2dcc07986a0a9b2171c23bb27b
#
_entry.id   9af90b2dcc07986a0a9b2171c23bb27b
#
_cell.length_a   1.000
_cell.length_b   1.000
_cell.length_c   1.000
_cell.angle_alpha   90.00
_cell.angle_beta   90.00
_cell.angle_gamma   90.00
#
_symmetry.space_group_name_H-M   'P 1'
#
loop_
_entity.id
_entity.type
_entity.pdbx_description
1 polymer ?
#
loop_
_entity_poly.entity_id
_entity_poly.type
_entity_poly.pdbx_seq_one_letter_code
_entity_poly.pdbx_strand_id
1 'polypeptide(L)'
;MSEDNLADAEFMALADAFVELANARSTEAGSVKVGAAMLFAATRFNACLVASRTRDVEELKSDRTIALQHFSEQHSAMLTENLNDYENNYASYMAQSRKP
;
A
#
# COMPACT_ATOMS: atom_id res chain seq x y z
N MET A 1 3.18 24.17 5.52
CA MET A 1 2.34 22.94 5.59
C MET A 1 3.20 21.79 6.07
N SER A 2 2.73 21.09 7.08
CA SER A 2 3.48 19.95 7.60
C SER A 2 3.25 18.69 6.75
N GLU A 3 4.17 17.74 6.86
CA GLU A 3 4.03 16.45 6.19
C GLU A 3 2.77 15.72 6.67
N ASP A 4 2.37 15.92 7.92
CA ASP A 4 1.18 15.31 8.49
C ASP A 4 -0.09 15.74 7.75
N ASN A 5 -0.17 17.01 7.36
CA ASN A 5 -1.32 17.52 6.60
C ASN A 5 -1.37 16.90 5.20
N LEU A 6 -0.23 16.72 4.56
CA LEU A 6 -0.17 16.05 3.27
C LEU A 6 -0.57 14.59 3.40
N ALA A 7 -0.10 13.91 4.45
CA ALA A 7 -0.48 12.51 4.69
C ALA A 7 -1.98 12.37 4.93
N ASP A 8 -2.59 13.31 5.64
CA ASP A 8 -4.02 13.21 5.93
C ASP A 8 -4.90 13.50 4.73
N ALA A 9 -4.61 14.55 3.96
CA ALA A 9 -5.49 14.98 2.87
C ALA A 9 -5.11 14.36 1.53
N GLU A 10 -3.92 14.65 1.04
CA GLU A 10 -3.47 14.17 -0.27
C GLU A 10 -3.17 12.68 -0.27
N PHE A 11 -2.51 12.22 0.77
CA PHE A 11 -2.15 10.82 0.89
C PHE A 11 -3.39 9.92 0.88
N MET A 12 -4.40 10.29 1.65
CA MET A 12 -5.63 9.49 1.71
C MET A 12 -6.37 9.48 0.38
N ALA A 13 -6.37 10.60 -0.32
CA ALA A 13 -6.99 10.67 -1.64
C ALA A 13 -6.28 9.75 -2.64
N LEU A 14 -4.97 9.71 -2.60
CA LEU A 14 -4.19 8.81 -3.46
C LEU A 14 -4.45 7.34 -3.10
N ALA A 15 -4.45 7.02 -1.81
CA ALA A 15 -4.72 5.66 -1.36
C ALA A 15 -6.13 5.22 -1.78
N ASP A 16 -7.11 6.09 -1.62
CA ASP A 16 -8.49 5.79 -2.01
C ASP A 16 -8.61 5.51 -3.51
N ALA A 17 -7.87 6.25 -4.33
CA ALA A 17 -7.88 6.03 -5.79
C ALA A 17 -7.38 4.62 -6.15
N PHE A 18 -6.33 4.14 -5.46
CA PHE A 18 -5.83 2.79 -5.68
C PHE A 18 -6.83 1.72 -5.21
N VAL A 19 -7.47 1.96 -4.07
CA VAL A 19 -8.48 1.03 -3.55
C VAL A 19 -9.70 0.98 -4.48
N GLU A 20 -10.14 2.11 -5.02
CA GLU A 20 -11.24 2.16 -5.99
C GLU A 20 -10.91 1.35 -7.23
N LEU A 21 -9.71 1.48 -7.75
CA LEU A 21 -9.27 0.70 -8.90
C LEU A 21 -9.27 -0.80 -8.57
N ALA A 22 -8.77 -1.16 -7.39
CA ALA A 22 -8.75 -2.55 -6.96
C ALA A 22 -10.17 -3.11 -6.86
N ASN A 23 -11.09 -2.35 -6.29
CA ASN A 23 -12.48 -2.77 -6.18
C ASN A 23 -13.11 -2.99 -7.56
N ALA A 24 -12.86 -2.09 -8.49
CA ALA A 24 -13.39 -2.20 -9.85
C ALA A 24 -12.85 -3.45 -10.55
N ARG A 25 -11.57 -3.75 -10.37
CA ARG A 25 -10.96 -4.93 -11.00
C ARG A 25 -11.37 -6.24 -10.34
N SER A 26 -11.74 -6.19 -9.05
CA SER A 26 -12.11 -7.39 -8.29
C SER A 26 -13.38 -8.06 -8.82
N THR A 27 -14.27 -7.32 -9.47
CA THR A 27 -15.50 -7.90 -10.02
C THR A 27 -15.20 -8.94 -11.10
N GLU A 28 -14.15 -8.75 -11.87
CA GLU A 28 -13.78 -9.69 -12.95
C GLU A 28 -12.72 -10.70 -12.51
N ALA A 29 -11.68 -10.23 -11.84
CA ALA A 29 -10.52 -11.06 -11.54
C ALA A 29 -10.56 -11.73 -10.18
N GLY A 30 -11.42 -11.26 -9.28
CA GLY A 30 -11.50 -11.76 -7.91
C GLY A 30 -10.57 -10.98 -6.99
N SER A 31 -11.03 -10.77 -5.75
CA SER A 31 -10.33 -9.90 -4.80
C SER A 31 -8.97 -10.45 -4.35
N VAL A 32 -8.82 -11.77 -4.25
CA VAL A 32 -7.55 -12.37 -3.83
C VAL A 32 -6.45 -12.10 -4.86
N LYS A 33 -6.76 -12.31 -6.14
CA LYS A 33 -5.81 -12.05 -7.22
C LYS A 33 -5.46 -10.56 -7.32
N VAL A 34 -6.48 -9.71 -7.20
CA VAL A 34 -6.27 -8.26 -7.26
C VAL A 34 -5.42 -7.78 -6.07
N GLY A 35 -5.68 -8.33 -4.88
CA GLY A 35 -4.87 -7.99 -3.70
C GLY A 35 -3.40 -8.36 -3.89
N ALA A 36 -3.13 -9.54 -4.43
CA ALA A 36 -1.75 -9.96 -4.72
C ALA A 36 -1.10 -9.07 -5.77
N ALA A 37 -1.85 -8.71 -6.81
CA ALA A 37 -1.34 -7.84 -7.87
C ALA A 37 -1.04 -6.44 -7.35
N MET A 38 -1.87 -5.91 -6.46
CA MET A 38 -1.62 -4.62 -5.82
C MET A 38 -0.32 -4.63 -5.02
N LEU A 39 -0.12 -5.68 -4.25
CA LEU A 39 1.10 -5.80 -3.46
C LEU A 39 2.32 -5.88 -4.37
N PHE A 40 2.25 -6.68 -5.41
CA PHE A 40 3.36 -6.78 -6.37
C PHE A 40 3.64 -5.42 -7.02
N ALA A 41 2.59 -4.73 -7.46
CA ALA A 41 2.74 -3.41 -8.09
C ALA A 41 3.37 -2.39 -7.14
N ALA A 42 2.96 -2.41 -5.88
CA ALA A 42 3.52 -1.52 -4.87
C ALA A 42 5.02 -1.80 -4.66
N THR A 43 5.40 -3.08 -4.55
CA THR A 43 6.80 -3.43 -4.35
C THR A 43 7.65 -3.08 -5.57
N ARG A 44 7.11 -3.25 -6.78
CA ARG A 44 7.80 -2.86 -7.99
C ARG A 44 8.01 -1.36 -8.06
N PHE A 45 7.00 -0.59 -7.71
CA PHE A 45 7.11 0.87 -7.68
C PHE A 45 8.15 1.32 -6.66
N ASN A 46 8.13 0.70 -5.47
CA ASN A 46 9.09 1.01 -4.41
C ASN A 46 10.52 0.66 -4.83
N ALA A 47 10.70 -0.46 -5.52
CA ALA A 47 12.01 -0.83 -6.04
C ALA A 47 12.51 0.21 -7.05
N CYS A 48 11.62 0.70 -7.90
CA CYS A 48 11.96 1.76 -8.85
C CYS A 48 12.41 3.04 -8.13
N LEU A 49 11.70 3.41 -7.06
CA LEU A 49 12.07 4.58 -6.27
C LEU A 49 13.47 4.45 -5.66
N VAL A 50 13.78 3.28 -5.13
CA VAL A 50 15.11 3.04 -4.56
C VAL A 50 16.18 3.12 -5.64
N ALA A 51 15.96 2.40 -6.75
CA ALA A 51 16.92 2.34 -7.85
C ALA A 51 17.16 3.73 -8.46
N SER A 52 16.10 4.54 -8.60
CA SER A 52 16.21 5.87 -9.23
C SER A 52 17.08 6.85 -8.43
N ARG A 53 17.34 6.54 -7.17
CA ARG A 53 18.17 7.37 -6.29
C ARG A 53 19.61 6.91 -6.23
N THR A 54 19.94 5.85 -6.95
CA THR A 54 21.31 5.31 -6.98
C THR A 54 22.00 5.72 -8.27
N ARG A 55 23.33 5.74 -8.26
CA ARG A 55 24.15 6.10 -9.41
C ARG A 55 24.46 4.91 -10.30
N ASP A 56 24.52 3.73 -9.70
CA ASP A 56 24.86 2.50 -10.41
C ASP A 56 24.33 1.28 -9.64
N VAL A 57 24.50 0.11 -10.22
CA VAL A 57 23.99 -1.13 -9.62
C VAL A 57 24.71 -1.49 -8.33
N GLU A 58 25.98 -1.12 -8.17
CA GLU A 58 26.72 -1.40 -6.94
C GLU A 58 26.18 -0.62 -5.78
N GLU A 59 25.78 0.63 -6.00
CA GLU A 59 25.13 1.44 -4.97
C GLU A 59 23.77 0.86 -4.61
N LEU A 60 23.01 0.40 -5.59
CA LEU A 60 21.74 -0.26 -5.33
C LEU A 60 21.92 -1.51 -4.47
N LYS A 61 22.91 -2.32 -4.78
CA LYS A 61 23.21 -3.50 -3.97
C LYS A 61 23.56 -3.12 -2.53
N SER A 62 24.30 -2.05 -2.36
CA SER A 62 24.68 -1.54 -1.05
C SER A 62 23.47 -1.07 -0.23
N ASP A 63 22.49 -0.45 -0.89
CA ASP A 63 21.30 0.09 -0.24
C ASP A 63 20.21 -0.95 0.00
N ARG A 64 20.35 -2.12 -0.59
CA ARG A 64 19.31 -3.14 -0.62
C ARG A 64 18.79 -3.54 0.77
N THR A 65 19.67 -3.82 1.70
CA THR A 65 19.28 -4.30 3.05
C THR A 65 18.48 -3.23 3.79
N ILE A 66 18.94 -1.98 3.71
CA ILE A 66 18.26 -0.87 4.36
C ILE A 66 16.88 -0.64 3.76
N ALA A 67 16.79 -0.71 2.43
CA ALA A 67 15.52 -0.57 1.73
C ALA A 67 14.53 -1.66 2.11
N LEU A 68 14.97 -2.92 2.14
CA LEU A 68 14.13 -4.05 2.55
C LEU A 68 13.59 -3.85 3.95
N GLN A 69 14.44 -3.44 4.88
CA GLN A 69 14.04 -3.21 6.26
C GLN A 69 13.01 -2.08 6.34
N HIS A 70 13.30 -0.97 5.68
CA HIS A 70 12.41 0.20 5.69
C HIS A 70 10.99 -0.15 5.19
N PHE A 71 10.89 -0.77 4.02
CA PHE A 71 9.59 -1.09 3.45
C PHE A 71 8.87 -2.20 4.18
N SER A 72 9.59 -3.17 4.74
CA SER A 72 8.99 -4.22 5.55
C SER A 72 8.36 -3.64 6.82
N GLU A 73 9.07 -2.75 7.49
CA GLU A 73 8.55 -2.08 8.69
C GLU A 73 7.36 -1.19 8.37
N GLN A 74 7.44 -0.46 7.27
CA GLN A 74 6.37 0.42 6.83
C GLN A 74 5.11 -0.40 6.51
N HIS A 75 5.26 -1.48 5.76
CA HIS A 75 4.15 -2.36 5.41
C HIS A 75 3.49 -2.93 6.66
N SER A 76 4.30 -3.44 7.59
CA SER A 76 3.78 -4.02 8.83
C SER A 76 3.01 -2.99 9.66
N ALA A 77 3.54 -1.77 9.77
CA ALA A 77 2.89 -0.70 10.53
C ALA A 77 1.55 -0.32 9.90
N MET A 78 1.52 -0.16 8.58
CA MET A 78 0.31 0.19 7.86
C MET A 78 -0.76 -0.90 7.95
N LEU A 79 -0.35 -2.15 7.79
CA LEU A 79 -1.28 -3.27 7.88
C LEU A 79 -1.85 -3.39 9.30
N THR A 80 -1.01 -3.23 10.31
CA THR A 80 -1.43 -3.26 11.71
C THR A 80 -2.49 -2.18 11.98
N GLU A 81 -2.22 -0.97 11.51
CA GLU A 81 -3.15 0.15 11.70
C GLU A 81 -4.49 -0.13 11.02
N ASN A 82 -4.46 -0.64 9.79
CA ASN A 82 -5.68 -0.96 9.07
C ASN A 82 -6.46 -2.11 9.70
N LEU A 83 -5.75 -3.13 10.19
CA LEU A 83 -6.42 -4.24 10.89
C LEU A 83 -7.06 -3.76 12.18
N ASN A 84 -6.39 -2.88 12.91
CA ASN A 84 -6.98 -2.29 14.13
C ASN A 84 -8.26 -1.52 13.81
N ASP A 85 -8.25 -0.77 12.72
CA ASP A 85 -9.44 -0.04 12.26
C ASP A 85 -10.59 -0.99 11.93
N TYR A 86 -10.29 -2.07 11.21
CA TYR A 86 -11.32 -3.06 10.88
C TYR A 86 -11.84 -3.80 12.10
N GLU A 87 -11.00 -4.07 13.09
CA GLU A 87 -11.45 -4.66 14.35
C GLU A 87 -12.39 -3.73 15.08
N ASN A 88 -12.04 -2.45 15.16
CA ASN A 88 -12.83 -1.45 15.87
C ASN A 88 -14.16 -1.13 15.19
N ASN A 89 -14.22 -1.31 13.88
CA ASN A 89 -15.40 -0.94 13.08
C ASN A 89 -15.94 -2.10 12.25
N TYR A 90 -15.75 -3.30 12.75
CA TYR A 90 -16.02 -4.52 12.00
C TYR A 90 -17.43 -4.59 11.41
N ALA A 91 -18.44 -4.35 12.26
CA ALA A 91 -19.82 -4.46 11.81
C ALA A 91 -20.15 -3.48 10.67
N SER A 92 -19.63 -2.27 10.77
CA SER A 92 -19.84 -1.23 9.76
C SER A 92 -19.21 -1.61 8.42
N TYR A 93 -17.97 -2.08 8.46
CA TYR A 93 -17.26 -2.47 7.23
C TYR A 93 -17.90 -3.69 6.59
N MET A 94 -18.28 -4.67 7.39
CA MET A 94 -18.87 -5.90 6.84
C MET A 94 -20.26 -5.66 6.24
N ALA A 95 -21.03 -4.74 6.82
CA ALA A 95 -22.32 -4.38 6.26
C ALA A 95 -22.18 -3.78 4.86
N GLN A 96 -21.19 -2.91 4.66
CA GLN A 96 -20.90 -2.33 3.34
C GLN A 96 -20.41 -3.37 2.35
N SER A 97 -19.54 -4.24 2.80
CA SER A 97 -18.93 -5.29 1.98
C SER A 97 -19.94 -6.31 1.47
N ARG A 98 -21.01 -6.54 2.22
CA ARG A 98 -22.06 -7.54 1.91
C ARG A 98 -23.25 -6.97 1.15
N LYS A 99 -23.25 -5.70 0.85
CA LYS A 99 -24.34 -5.12 0.05
C LYS A 99 -24.33 -5.70 -1.35
N PRO A 100 -25.48 -6.05 -1.87
CA PRO A 100 -25.58 -6.56 -3.25
C PRO A 100 -25.29 -5.49 -4.28
#